data_eb151c2b1992c4e334b4b5471c03cf64
#
_entry.id   eb151c2b1992c4e334b4b5471c03cf64
#
_cell.length_a   1.000
_cell.length_b   1.000
_cell.length_c   1.000
_cell.angle_alpha   90.00
_cell.angle_beta   90.00
_cell.angle_gamma   90.00
#
_symmetry.space_group_name_H-M   'P 1'
#
loop_
_entity.id
_entity.type
_entity.pdbx_description
1 polymer ?
#
loop_
_entity_poly.entity_id
_entity_poly.type
_entity_poly.pdbx_seq_one_letter_code
_entity_poly.pdbx_strand_id
1 'polypeptide(L)'
;MTDEKGGADAANGEVDAMVAALVPELEPPDTERRDAVLVTGPWLAGVSGVVAALSERLPGQTVLESTDLEAGEAPTVVVFVVSAAGALTESDCALLDAAAAETDAVIGVVTKIDVHHNWEDVLTGNRQILAAHAPRYRDVQWIGVAAAPEQGEPRIGDLVTAVSDRLADAELARRNRLRAWQSRLRTVADRYDRDADGVGRRARIEALREQRGEILRERRLSKSERKIALRSQAQQARVQLSYFARNRCASVRSELQEDASSLSRANIPQFESGARARLQDIISEVDDGTTTHLAEVAQTLGLEIDPPAAAPLPTVDLPASALKSRTLETRLMMLVGAGFGLGVALTLSRLLADLTPGLTVAGAVACAAIGLALTVWVVGMRGLLRDRALLDRWAGEASALVQSAAEQLVATRVLAAESSLTAMLSQEDEGETAQVAERVSVIDTELREHAVVGARAAALRGKEMPAVQAALAAVRAELGEPEPVDPETDAASEDAGAESEVSVADAGGAGETGGIATTDTADNVI
;
A
#
# COMPACT_ATOMS: atom_id res chain seq x y z
N MET A 1 -65.39 -5.96 34.95
CA MET A 1 -64.02 -6.43 34.81
C MET A 1 -63.82 -7.67 33.90
N THR A 2 -64.76 -8.58 33.76
CA THR A 2 -64.64 -9.76 32.86
C THR A 2 -65.02 -9.47 31.40
N ASP A 3 -65.91 -8.51 31.15
CA ASP A 3 -66.33 -8.14 29.77
C ASP A 3 -65.33 -7.23 29.02
N GLU A 4 -64.66 -6.34 29.74
CA GLU A 4 -63.62 -5.44 29.14
C GLU A 4 -62.39 -6.19 28.73
N LYS A 5 -61.94 -7.21 29.44
CA LYS A 5 -60.79 -8.02 29.12
C LYS A 5 -61.00 -8.86 27.83
N GLY A 6 -62.26 -9.36 27.67
CA GLY A 6 -62.61 -10.08 26.43
C GLY A 6 -62.66 -9.20 25.17
N GLY A 7 -63.03 -7.93 25.30
CA GLY A 7 -63.04 -6.95 24.22
C GLY A 7 -61.61 -6.55 23.77
N ALA A 8 -60.73 -6.35 24.74
CA ALA A 8 -59.33 -6.01 24.46
C ALA A 8 -58.56 -7.17 23.77
N ASP A 9 -58.79 -8.40 24.22
CA ASP A 9 -58.19 -9.60 23.63
C ASP A 9 -58.67 -9.83 22.17
N ALA A 10 -59.95 -9.56 21.90
CA ALA A 10 -60.51 -9.65 20.54
C ALA A 10 -59.91 -8.58 19.62
N ALA A 11 -59.79 -7.33 20.06
CA ALA A 11 -59.20 -6.23 19.31
C ALA A 11 -57.71 -6.47 19.03
N ASN A 12 -56.97 -7.01 19.99
CA ASN A 12 -55.57 -7.41 19.79
C ASN A 12 -55.44 -8.53 18.75
N GLY A 13 -56.35 -9.53 18.79
CA GLY A 13 -56.38 -10.62 17.82
C GLY A 13 -56.65 -10.18 16.38
N GLU A 14 -57.46 -9.14 16.17
CA GLU A 14 -57.69 -8.55 14.83
C GLU A 14 -56.44 -7.88 14.28
N VAL A 15 -55.71 -7.12 15.11
CA VAL A 15 -54.45 -6.47 14.70
C VAL A 15 -53.41 -7.53 14.38
N ASP A 16 -53.26 -8.56 15.21
CA ASP A 16 -52.34 -9.66 14.97
C ASP A 16 -52.65 -10.41 13.67
N ALA A 17 -53.94 -10.67 13.37
CA ALA A 17 -54.35 -11.31 12.13
C ALA A 17 -54.09 -10.45 10.91
N MET A 18 -54.27 -9.13 10.99
CA MET A 18 -53.97 -8.19 9.91
C MET A 18 -52.46 -8.22 9.56
N VAL A 19 -51.59 -8.17 10.55
CA VAL A 19 -50.13 -8.21 10.30
C VAL A 19 -49.70 -9.59 9.85
N ALA A 20 -50.21 -10.66 10.44
CA ALA A 20 -49.90 -12.04 10.04
C ALA A 20 -50.28 -12.36 8.58
N ALA A 21 -51.33 -11.68 8.05
CA ALA A 21 -51.68 -11.81 6.63
C ALA A 21 -50.60 -11.25 5.68
N LEU A 22 -49.81 -10.28 6.11
CA LEU A 22 -48.74 -9.64 5.33
C LEU A 22 -47.37 -10.26 5.63
N VAL A 23 -47.09 -10.61 6.88
CA VAL A 23 -45.81 -11.16 7.34
C VAL A 23 -46.09 -12.41 8.23
N PRO A 24 -46.45 -13.55 7.63
CA PRO A 24 -46.90 -14.74 8.40
C PRO A 24 -45.80 -15.39 9.24
N GLU A 25 -44.53 -15.16 8.91
CA GLU A 25 -43.38 -15.73 9.63
C GLU A 25 -42.97 -14.90 10.86
N LEU A 26 -43.55 -13.71 11.05
CA LEU A 26 -43.22 -12.86 12.18
C LEU A 26 -44.12 -13.13 13.36
N GLU A 27 -43.53 -13.56 14.48
CA GLU A 27 -44.24 -13.75 15.72
C GLU A 27 -44.79 -12.43 16.26
N PRO A 28 -45.99 -12.42 16.85
CA PRO A 28 -46.55 -11.25 17.51
C PRO A 28 -45.59 -10.65 18.55
N PRO A 29 -45.68 -9.33 18.81
CA PRO A 29 -44.88 -8.71 19.86
C PRO A 29 -45.17 -9.42 21.21
N ASP A 30 -44.08 -9.97 21.78
CA ASP A 30 -44.12 -10.60 23.10
C ASP A 30 -43.94 -9.50 24.19
N THR A 31 -44.87 -8.53 24.16
CA THR A 31 -44.84 -7.41 25.08
C THR A 31 -45.85 -7.72 26.20
N GLU A 32 -45.34 -7.92 27.39
CA GLU A 32 -46.17 -8.03 28.58
C GLU A 32 -46.71 -6.64 28.94
N ARG A 33 -47.98 -6.41 28.67
CA ARG A 33 -48.62 -5.14 28.97
C ARG A 33 -48.95 -5.04 30.43
N ARG A 34 -48.27 -4.09 31.10
CA ARG A 34 -48.55 -3.76 32.48
C ARG A 34 -49.67 -2.73 32.53
N ASP A 35 -50.77 -3.05 33.26
CA ASP A 35 -51.86 -2.12 33.48
C ASP A 35 -51.42 -1.02 34.48
N ALA A 36 -50.61 -0.10 33.95
CA ALA A 36 -49.95 0.94 34.72
C ALA A 36 -49.81 2.24 33.93
N VAL A 37 -49.78 3.35 34.64
CA VAL A 37 -49.45 4.68 34.14
C VAL A 37 -47.98 4.94 34.43
N LEU A 38 -47.18 5.02 33.38
CA LEU A 38 -45.77 5.35 33.50
C LEU A 38 -45.59 6.86 33.54
N VAL A 39 -44.95 7.37 34.57
CA VAL A 39 -44.52 8.77 34.66
C VAL A 39 -43.02 8.85 34.45
N THR A 40 -42.60 9.56 33.42
CA THR A 40 -41.18 9.70 33.07
C THR A 40 -40.87 11.12 32.60
N GLY A 41 -39.61 11.50 32.58
CA GLY A 41 -39.15 12.80 32.12
C GLY A 41 -37.69 13.08 32.45
N PRO A 42 -37.14 14.21 31.99
CA PRO A 42 -35.78 14.61 32.28
C PRO A 42 -35.50 14.71 33.78
N TRP A 43 -34.25 14.62 34.12
CA TRP A 43 -33.81 14.80 35.51
C TRP A 43 -34.23 16.16 36.06
N LEU A 44 -34.74 16.19 37.33
CA LEU A 44 -35.30 17.37 37.98
C LEU A 44 -36.63 17.90 37.39
N ALA A 45 -37.26 17.18 36.48
CA ALA A 45 -38.57 17.58 35.97
C ALA A 45 -39.69 17.49 36.99
N GLY A 46 -39.50 16.81 38.14
CA GLY A 46 -40.48 16.65 39.16
C GLY A 46 -41.35 15.39 39.05
N VAL A 47 -40.78 14.34 38.37
CA VAL A 47 -41.44 13.03 38.14
C VAL A 47 -41.97 12.44 39.43
N SER A 48 -41.14 12.26 40.46
CA SER A 48 -41.56 11.63 41.74
C SER A 48 -42.67 12.40 42.44
N GLY A 49 -42.72 13.74 42.32
CA GLY A 49 -43.82 14.53 42.83
C GLY A 49 -45.15 14.27 42.09
N VAL A 50 -45.08 14.12 40.76
CA VAL A 50 -46.25 13.75 39.94
C VAL A 50 -46.72 12.34 40.25
N VAL A 51 -45.78 11.38 40.38
CA VAL A 51 -46.11 9.99 40.78
C VAL A 51 -46.85 9.94 42.13
N ALA A 52 -46.30 10.61 43.14
CA ALA A 52 -46.91 10.65 44.48
C ALA A 52 -48.33 11.23 44.42
N ALA A 53 -48.49 12.39 43.76
CA ALA A 53 -49.77 13.08 43.67
C ALA A 53 -50.81 12.32 42.82
N LEU A 54 -50.42 11.64 41.72
CA LEU A 54 -51.31 10.77 40.94
C LEU A 54 -51.71 9.52 41.71
N SER A 55 -50.77 8.86 42.39
CA SER A 55 -51.06 7.65 43.20
C SER A 55 -52.09 7.91 44.32
N GLU A 56 -52.04 9.11 44.91
CA GLU A 56 -53.02 9.53 45.92
C GLU A 56 -54.42 9.74 45.33
N ARG A 57 -54.51 10.29 44.12
CA ARG A 57 -55.79 10.64 43.49
C ARG A 57 -56.37 9.52 42.61
N LEU A 58 -55.55 8.53 42.21
CA LEU A 58 -55.96 7.35 41.43
C LEU A 58 -55.65 6.03 42.18
N PRO A 59 -56.26 5.76 43.33
CA PRO A 59 -55.86 4.61 44.15
C PRO A 59 -56.16 3.24 43.50
N GLY A 60 -56.98 3.22 42.43
CA GLY A 60 -57.30 2.01 41.68
C GLY A 60 -56.30 1.73 40.49
N GLN A 61 -55.33 2.63 40.24
CA GLN A 61 -54.39 2.52 39.13
C GLN A 61 -52.98 2.39 39.67
N THR A 62 -52.18 1.57 39.01
CA THR A 62 -50.73 1.46 39.29
C THR A 62 -49.99 2.60 38.60
N VAL A 63 -49.33 3.48 39.37
CA VAL A 63 -48.52 4.57 38.84
C VAL A 63 -47.06 4.24 39.12
N LEU A 64 -46.21 4.27 38.09
CA LEU A 64 -44.82 3.84 38.14
C LEU A 64 -43.89 4.94 37.66
N GLU A 65 -42.65 4.94 38.16
CA GLU A 65 -41.52 5.64 37.52
C GLU A 65 -40.84 4.72 36.49
N SER A 66 -40.04 5.30 35.58
CA SER A 66 -39.32 4.54 34.54
C SER A 66 -38.36 3.48 35.09
N THR A 67 -37.88 3.64 36.31
CA THR A 67 -37.01 2.69 37.02
C THR A 67 -37.72 1.44 37.50
N ASP A 68 -39.07 1.47 37.58
CA ASP A 68 -39.91 0.40 38.14
C ASP A 68 -40.52 -0.49 37.05
N LEU A 69 -40.25 -0.17 35.76
CA LEU A 69 -40.72 -0.96 34.62
C LEU A 69 -39.59 -1.94 34.21
N GLU A 70 -39.96 -3.23 34.13
CA GLU A 70 -39.02 -4.26 33.72
C GLU A 70 -38.82 -4.29 32.18
N ALA A 71 -37.69 -4.85 31.73
CA ALA A 71 -37.43 -5.00 30.30
C ALA A 71 -38.44 -5.95 29.66
N GLY A 72 -39.12 -5.50 28.60
CA GLY A 72 -40.19 -6.26 27.93
C GLY A 72 -41.61 -5.93 28.42
N GLU A 73 -41.74 -5.12 29.47
CA GLU A 73 -43.05 -4.58 29.90
C GLU A 73 -43.33 -3.25 29.17
N ALA A 74 -44.60 -3.02 28.81
CA ALA A 74 -45.05 -1.74 28.26
C ALA A 74 -46.21 -1.18 29.06
N PRO A 75 -46.18 0.12 29.43
CA PRO A 75 -47.27 0.75 30.20
C PRO A 75 -48.50 0.97 29.32
N THR A 76 -49.66 1.10 29.96
CA THR A 76 -50.91 1.43 29.25
C THR A 76 -50.98 2.88 28.83
N VAL A 77 -50.47 3.82 29.66
CA VAL A 77 -50.39 5.26 29.39
C VAL A 77 -49.03 5.81 29.81
N VAL A 78 -48.47 6.71 29.03
CA VAL A 78 -47.22 7.44 29.34
C VAL A 78 -47.54 8.89 29.69
N VAL A 79 -47.14 9.33 30.86
CA VAL A 79 -47.19 10.72 31.33
C VAL A 79 -45.75 11.28 31.24
N PHE A 80 -45.51 12.14 30.28
CA PHE A 80 -44.19 12.74 30.06
C PHE A 80 -44.09 14.08 30.75
N VAL A 81 -43.23 14.16 31.73
CA VAL A 81 -43.10 15.29 32.65
C VAL A 81 -41.91 16.15 32.31
N VAL A 82 -42.11 17.44 32.12
CA VAL A 82 -41.05 18.44 31.91
C VAL A 82 -41.22 19.59 32.90
N SER A 83 -40.12 20.26 33.27
CA SER A 83 -40.18 21.42 34.17
C SER A 83 -40.54 22.69 33.40
N ALA A 84 -41.32 23.60 33.99
CA ALA A 84 -41.55 24.92 33.45
C ALA A 84 -40.30 25.81 33.41
N ALA A 85 -39.15 25.32 33.89
CA ALA A 85 -37.87 26.03 33.85
C ALA A 85 -37.25 26.14 32.47
N GLY A 86 -37.62 25.31 31.51
CA GLY A 86 -37.02 25.30 30.17
C GLY A 86 -37.82 24.48 29.14
N ALA A 87 -37.48 24.71 27.87
CA ALA A 87 -38.07 23.99 26.75
C ALA A 87 -37.43 22.58 26.58
N LEU A 88 -38.17 21.69 25.92
CA LEU A 88 -37.70 20.35 25.53
C LEU A 88 -36.41 20.42 24.69
N THR A 89 -35.53 19.46 24.92
CA THR A 89 -34.35 19.21 24.13
C THR A 89 -34.56 17.98 23.24
N GLU A 90 -33.67 17.77 22.25
CA GLU A 90 -33.69 16.55 21.42
C GLU A 90 -33.54 15.26 22.24
N SER A 91 -32.70 15.29 23.28
CA SER A 91 -32.53 14.16 24.20
C SER A 91 -33.80 13.87 25.02
N ASP A 92 -34.58 14.89 25.33
CA ASP A 92 -35.86 14.70 26.04
C ASP A 92 -36.90 14.07 25.11
N CYS A 93 -36.91 14.45 23.82
CA CYS A 93 -37.77 13.81 22.82
C CYS A 93 -37.39 12.33 22.61
N ALA A 94 -36.09 12.02 22.56
CA ALA A 94 -35.60 10.64 22.46
C ALA A 94 -35.96 9.79 23.70
N LEU A 95 -35.97 10.41 24.90
CA LEU A 95 -36.44 9.75 26.14
C LEU A 95 -37.94 9.40 26.06
N LEU A 96 -38.75 10.33 25.54
CA LEU A 96 -40.18 10.06 25.31
C LEU A 96 -40.37 8.96 24.25
N ASP A 97 -39.62 8.99 23.14
CA ASP A 97 -39.70 7.95 22.10
C ASP A 97 -39.43 6.57 22.67
N ALA A 98 -38.44 6.44 23.55
CA ALA A 98 -38.10 5.18 24.21
C ALA A 98 -39.23 4.74 25.17
N ALA A 99 -39.77 5.66 25.97
CA ALA A 99 -40.84 5.35 26.94
C ALA A 99 -42.18 4.99 26.26
N ALA A 100 -42.48 5.61 25.12
CA ALA A 100 -43.72 5.43 24.37
C ALA A 100 -43.54 4.52 23.13
N ALA A 101 -42.44 3.72 23.06
CA ALA A 101 -42.13 2.89 21.90
C ALA A 101 -43.28 1.93 21.52
N GLU A 102 -43.99 1.41 22.52
CA GLU A 102 -45.07 0.43 22.37
C GLU A 102 -46.40 0.93 22.92
N THR A 103 -46.50 2.23 23.22
CA THR A 103 -47.68 2.84 23.84
C THR A 103 -48.12 4.05 23.04
N ASP A 104 -49.40 4.11 22.66
CA ASP A 104 -49.95 5.21 21.88
C ASP A 104 -50.42 6.38 22.76
N ALA A 105 -50.98 6.10 23.94
CA ALA A 105 -51.48 7.10 24.86
C ALA A 105 -50.33 7.85 25.56
N VAL A 106 -50.08 9.07 25.15
CA VAL A 106 -49.07 10.00 25.71
C VAL A 106 -49.79 11.26 26.22
N ILE A 107 -49.45 11.70 27.43
CA ILE A 107 -49.89 12.97 28.02
C ILE A 107 -48.62 13.79 28.38
N GLY A 108 -48.48 15.00 27.83
CA GLY A 108 -47.43 15.93 28.19
C GLY A 108 -47.78 16.76 29.45
N VAL A 109 -46.85 16.89 30.36
CA VAL A 109 -47.05 17.59 31.63
C VAL A 109 -45.95 18.61 31.84
N VAL A 110 -46.32 19.88 32.09
CA VAL A 110 -45.42 20.92 32.54
C VAL A 110 -45.59 21.13 34.05
N THR A 111 -44.54 20.82 34.80
CA THR A 111 -44.52 20.91 36.27
C THR A 111 -43.99 22.25 36.77
N LYS A 112 -44.14 22.51 38.09
CA LYS A 112 -43.66 23.68 38.81
C LYS A 112 -44.26 25.01 38.30
N ILE A 113 -45.54 24.94 37.88
CA ILE A 113 -46.29 26.11 37.40
C ILE A 113 -46.60 27.12 38.53
N ASP A 114 -46.46 26.74 39.78
CA ASP A 114 -46.55 27.57 40.97
C ASP A 114 -45.35 28.50 41.15
N VAL A 115 -44.18 28.10 40.63
CA VAL A 115 -42.92 28.86 40.74
C VAL A 115 -42.61 29.68 39.46
N HIS A 116 -43.00 29.17 38.29
CA HIS A 116 -42.68 29.77 36.99
C HIS A 116 -43.90 30.44 36.36
N HIS A 117 -43.93 31.76 36.26
CA HIS A 117 -45.09 32.51 35.74
C HIS A 117 -45.32 32.34 34.22
N ASN A 118 -44.28 32.04 33.43
CA ASN A 118 -44.34 31.85 31.98
C ASN A 118 -44.45 30.37 31.55
N TRP A 119 -45.01 29.55 32.42
CA TRP A 119 -45.19 28.12 32.13
C TRP A 119 -46.08 27.85 30.89
N GLU A 120 -47.03 28.74 30.54
CA GLU A 120 -47.89 28.61 29.34
C GLU A 120 -47.09 28.77 28.05
N ASP A 121 -46.10 29.67 28.05
CA ASP A 121 -45.19 29.82 26.90
C ASP A 121 -44.33 28.59 26.72
N VAL A 122 -43.80 28.01 27.82
CA VAL A 122 -43.04 26.75 27.81
C VAL A 122 -43.90 25.59 27.32
N LEU A 123 -45.15 25.50 27.77
CA LEU A 123 -46.09 24.48 27.33
C LEU A 123 -46.33 24.58 25.81
N THR A 124 -46.58 25.80 25.33
CA THR A 124 -46.84 26.06 23.89
C THR A 124 -45.62 25.74 23.06
N GLY A 125 -44.42 26.14 23.50
CA GLY A 125 -43.14 25.82 22.86
C GLY A 125 -42.87 24.31 22.81
N ASN A 126 -43.11 23.60 23.94
CA ASN A 126 -42.91 22.15 24.01
C ASN A 126 -43.88 21.39 23.10
N ARG A 127 -45.13 21.82 22.98
CA ARG A 127 -46.07 21.27 22.00
C ARG A 127 -45.58 21.39 20.59
N GLN A 128 -45.01 22.56 20.20
CA GLN A 128 -44.46 22.80 18.84
C GLN A 128 -43.22 21.95 18.59
N ILE A 129 -42.29 21.90 19.55
CA ILE A 129 -41.08 21.08 19.44
C ILE A 129 -41.44 19.61 19.26
N LEU A 130 -42.35 19.09 20.10
CA LEU A 130 -42.71 17.69 20.03
C LEU A 130 -43.50 17.33 18.76
N ALA A 131 -44.38 18.23 18.29
CA ALA A 131 -45.09 18.06 17.02
C ALA A 131 -44.15 18.11 15.79
N ALA A 132 -43.08 18.89 15.86
CA ALA A 132 -42.04 18.92 14.84
C ALA A 132 -41.12 17.69 14.89
N HIS A 133 -40.87 17.14 16.09
CA HIS A 133 -40.03 15.95 16.27
C HIS A 133 -40.65 14.70 15.60
N ALA A 134 -41.95 14.45 15.85
CA ALA A 134 -42.64 13.34 15.19
C ALA A 134 -44.14 13.62 15.00
N PRO A 135 -44.74 13.29 13.84
CA PRO A 135 -46.17 13.49 13.55
C PRO A 135 -47.12 12.84 14.57
N ARG A 136 -46.73 11.71 15.17
CA ARG A 136 -47.50 10.99 16.20
C ARG A 136 -47.77 11.81 17.44
N TYR A 137 -46.98 12.82 17.73
CA TYR A 137 -47.09 13.65 18.92
C TYR A 137 -47.81 14.98 18.68
N ARG A 138 -48.32 15.24 17.48
CA ARG A 138 -49.02 16.49 17.14
C ARG A 138 -50.22 16.77 18.04
N ASP A 139 -50.94 15.72 18.37
CA ASP A 139 -52.21 15.79 19.12
C ASP A 139 -52.06 15.42 20.61
N VAL A 140 -50.80 15.36 21.11
CA VAL A 140 -50.54 15.13 22.53
C VAL A 140 -51.12 16.25 23.36
N GLN A 141 -51.95 15.89 24.34
CA GLN A 141 -52.52 16.82 25.32
C GLN A 141 -51.44 17.27 26.29
N TRP A 142 -51.27 18.59 26.44
CA TRP A 142 -50.33 19.18 27.38
C TRP A 142 -51.05 19.83 28.54
N ILE A 143 -50.63 19.57 29.79
CA ILE A 143 -51.27 20.01 31.02
C ILE A 143 -50.24 20.62 31.97
N GLY A 144 -50.54 21.79 32.52
CA GLY A 144 -49.72 22.42 33.56
C GLY A 144 -50.11 21.89 34.96
N VAL A 145 -49.12 21.47 35.76
CA VAL A 145 -49.35 20.95 37.11
C VAL A 145 -48.42 21.55 38.14
N ALA A 146 -48.92 21.67 39.38
CA ALA A 146 -48.11 21.90 40.58
C ALA A 146 -48.34 20.68 41.50
N ALA A 147 -47.50 19.62 41.31
CA ALA A 147 -47.69 18.37 42.04
C ALA A 147 -47.28 18.45 43.52
N ALA A 148 -46.27 19.26 43.85
CA ALA A 148 -45.78 19.47 45.21
C ALA A 148 -45.50 20.99 45.43
N PRO A 149 -46.54 21.82 45.48
CA PRO A 149 -46.37 23.27 45.66
C PRO A 149 -45.86 23.58 47.07
N GLU A 150 -45.04 24.66 47.20
CA GLU A 150 -44.57 25.09 48.52
C GLU A 150 -45.69 25.59 49.41
N GLN A 151 -46.77 26.10 48.83
CA GLN A 151 -47.95 26.56 49.51
C GLN A 151 -49.24 26.15 48.80
N GLY A 152 -50.21 25.64 49.53
CA GLY A 152 -51.52 25.24 49.02
C GLY A 152 -51.63 23.75 48.69
N GLU A 153 -52.75 23.34 48.08
CA GLU A 153 -52.97 21.97 47.64
C GLU A 153 -52.41 21.67 46.28
N PRO A 154 -52.01 20.41 45.98
CA PRO A 154 -51.55 20.01 44.67
C PRO A 154 -52.57 20.32 43.56
N ARG A 155 -52.12 20.99 42.51
CA ARG A 155 -52.91 21.34 41.32
C ARG A 155 -52.65 20.33 40.22
N ILE A 156 -53.35 19.16 40.30
CA ILE A 156 -53.20 18.05 39.35
C ILE A 156 -54.57 17.55 38.82
N GLY A 157 -55.66 18.24 39.13
CA GLY A 157 -57.00 17.78 38.76
C GLY A 157 -57.19 17.51 37.28
N ASP A 158 -56.72 18.41 36.43
CA ASP A 158 -56.82 18.25 34.98
C ASP A 158 -55.99 17.05 34.48
N LEU A 159 -54.85 16.76 35.10
CA LEU A 159 -54.05 15.58 34.78
C LEU A 159 -54.76 14.29 35.20
N VAL A 160 -55.35 14.25 36.39
CA VAL A 160 -56.15 13.10 36.86
C VAL A 160 -57.29 12.79 35.88
N THR A 161 -58.02 13.84 35.44
CA THR A 161 -59.09 13.71 34.45
C THR A 161 -58.57 13.18 33.12
N ALA A 162 -57.47 13.77 32.58
CA ALA A 162 -56.90 13.34 31.32
C ALA A 162 -56.38 11.89 31.35
N VAL A 163 -55.76 11.46 32.46
CA VAL A 163 -55.31 10.06 32.62
C VAL A 163 -56.53 9.12 32.68
N SER A 164 -57.56 9.49 33.45
CA SER A 164 -58.80 8.68 33.57
C SER A 164 -59.50 8.55 32.22
N ASP A 165 -59.61 9.64 31.46
CA ASP A 165 -60.24 9.64 30.13
C ASP A 165 -59.47 8.74 29.13
N ARG A 166 -58.13 8.76 29.20
CA ARG A 166 -57.29 7.88 28.37
C ARG A 166 -57.45 6.40 28.77
N LEU A 167 -57.49 6.10 30.05
CA LEU A 167 -57.68 4.73 30.52
C LEU A 167 -59.11 4.19 30.23
N ALA A 168 -60.10 5.07 30.09
CA ALA A 168 -61.48 4.71 29.74
C ALA A 168 -61.70 4.60 28.19
N ASP A 169 -60.71 4.91 27.37
CA ASP A 169 -60.83 4.82 25.92
C ASP A 169 -60.88 3.35 25.48
N ALA A 170 -61.98 2.93 24.88
CA ALA A 170 -62.19 1.55 24.42
C ALA A 170 -61.22 1.13 23.31
N GLU A 171 -60.69 2.10 22.51
CA GLU A 171 -59.74 1.84 21.43
C GLU A 171 -58.28 1.81 21.91
N LEU A 172 -58.02 2.12 23.18
CA LEU A 172 -56.68 2.21 23.74
C LEU A 172 -55.87 0.91 23.57
N ALA A 173 -56.48 -0.22 23.89
CA ALA A 173 -55.83 -1.52 23.79
C ALA A 173 -55.43 -1.82 22.35
N ARG A 174 -56.32 -1.56 21.38
CA ARG A 174 -56.06 -1.75 19.94
C ARG A 174 -54.93 -0.83 19.45
N ARG A 175 -54.96 0.45 19.79
CA ARG A 175 -53.92 1.41 19.40
C ARG A 175 -52.57 1.05 20.01
N ASN A 176 -52.51 0.66 21.26
CA ASN A 176 -51.28 0.19 21.90
C ASN A 176 -50.75 -1.09 21.22
N ARG A 177 -51.62 -2.02 20.78
CA ARG A 177 -51.20 -3.21 20.04
C ARG A 177 -50.63 -2.84 18.65
N LEU A 178 -51.25 -1.90 17.95
CA LEU A 178 -50.73 -1.35 16.69
C LEU A 178 -49.37 -0.70 16.91
N ARG A 179 -49.18 0.02 18.03
CA ARG A 179 -47.91 0.67 18.35
C ARG A 179 -46.79 -0.35 18.65
N ALA A 180 -47.12 -1.41 19.38
CA ALA A 180 -46.17 -2.52 19.61
C ALA A 180 -45.78 -3.21 18.31
N TRP A 181 -46.70 -3.43 17.37
CA TRP A 181 -46.39 -3.95 16.05
C TRP A 181 -45.55 -2.99 15.24
N GLN A 182 -45.83 -1.68 15.27
CA GLN A 182 -45.00 -0.68 14.57
C GLN A 182 -43.55 -0.71 15.09
N SER A 183 -43.37 -0.78 16.42
CA SER A 183 -42.03 -0.89 17.03
C SER A 183 -41.33 -2.18 16.61
N ARG A 184 -42.03 -3.31 16.64
CA ARG A 184 -41.50 -4.62 16.23
C ARG A 184 -41.09 -4.65 14.77
N LEU A 185 -41.95 -4.16 13.86
CA LEU A 185 -41.68 -4.12 12.43
C LEU A 185 -40.51 -3.19 12.08
N ARG A 186 -40.40 -2.02 12.75
CA ARG A 186 -39.23 -1.14 12.61
C ARG A 186 -37.94 -1.84 13.04
N THR A 187 -37.97 -2.50 14.20
CA THR A 187 -36.80 -3.25 14.70
C THR A 187 -36.34 -4.33 13.70
N VAL A 188 -37.32 -5.01 13.07
CA VAL A 188 -37.01 -6.03 12.04
C VAL A 188 -36.48 -5.40 10.77
N ALA A 189 -37.08 -4.30 10.30
CA ALA A 189 -36.60 -3.56 9.14
C ALA A 189 -35.15 -3.05 9.36
N ASP A 190 -34.89 -2.40 10.49
CA ASP A 190 -33.56 -1.89 10.86
C ASP A 190 -32.54 -3.02 10.99
N ARG A 191 -32.96 -4.22 11.41
CA ARG A 191 -32.10 -5.39 11.45
C ARG A 191 -31.72 -5.83 10.03
N TYR A 192 -32.69 -5.96 9.12
CA TYR A 192 -32.40 -6.31 7.73
C TYR A 192 -31.51 -5.29 7.04
N ASP A 193 -31.71 -4.00 7.30
CA ASP A 193 -30.86 -2.94 6.77
C ASP A 193 -29.43 -3.02 7.34
N ARG A 194 -29.28 -3.17 8.65
CA ARG A 194 -27.95 -3.32 9.28
C ARG A 194 -27.21 -4.57 8.81
N ASP A 195 -27.93 -5.69 8.66
CA ASP A 195 -27.34 -6.94 8.18
C ASP A 195 -26.92 -6.83 6.69
N ALA A 196 -27.72 -6.18 5.85
CA ALA A 196 -27.42 -5.92 4.45
C ALA A 196 -26.29 -4.91 4.30
N ASP A 197 -26.32 -3.82 5.03
CA ASP A 197 -25.30 -2.78 5.00
C ASP A 197 -23.96 -3.24 5.56
N GLY A 198 -23.98 -4.05 6.59
CA GLY A 198 -22.79 -4.70 7.14
C GLY A 198 -21.61 -3.74 7.36
N VAL A 199 -21.82 -2.63 8.06
CA VAL A 199 -20.81 -1.57 8.27
C VAL A 199 -19.48 -2.13 8.75
N GLY A 200 -19.47 -3.02 9.74
CA GLY A 200 -18.25 -3.70 10.20
C GLY A 200 -17.63 -4.62 9.14
N ARG A 201 -18.48 -5.26 8.30
CA ARG A 201 -18.03 -6.12 7.20
C ARG A 201 -17.37 -5.32 6.07
N ARG A 202 -17.93 -4.15 5.70
CA ARG A 202 -17.32 -3.25 4.70
C ARG A 202 -15.92 -2.79 5.13
N ALA A 203 -15.77 -2.33 6.36
CA ALA A 203 -14.47 -1.94 6.92
C ALA A 203 -13.46 -3.10 6.91
N ARG A 204 -13.92 -4.32 7.27
CA ARG A 204 -13.05 -5.51 7.23
C ARG A 204 -12.62 -5.88 5.81
N ILE A 205 -13.55 -5.85 4.84
CA ILE A 205 -13.25 -6.09 3.42
C ILE A 205 -12.23 -5.08 2.90
N GLU A 206 -12.36 -3.82 3.26
CA GLU A 206 -11.44 -2.77 2.85
C GLU A 206 -10.03 -2.97 3.43
N ALA A 207 -9.94 -3.27 4.72
CA ALA A 207 -8.69 -3.63 5.37
C ALA A 207 -8.01 -4.87 4.75
N LEU A 208 -8.78 -5.90 4.40
CA LEU A 208 -8.26 -7.09 3.73
C LEU A 208 -7.75 -6.78 2.31
N ARG A 209 -8.44 -5.94 1.56
CA ARG A 209 -8.00 -5.49 0.22
C ARG A 209 -6.71 -4.67 0.30
N GLU A 210 -6.61 -3.80 1.28
CA GLU A 210 -5.41 -3.00 1.53
C GLU A 210 -4.23 -3.91 1.88
N GLN A 211 -4.40 -4.81 2.86
CA GLN A 211 -3.39 -5.80 3.25
C GLN A 211 -2.92 -6.65 2.07
N ARG A 212 -3.85 -7.14 1.25
CA ARG A 212 -3.53 -7.88 0.01
C ARG A 212 -2.71 -7.03 -0.96
N GLY A 213 -3.09 -5.76 -1.12
CA GLY A 213 -2.40 -4.80 -1.96
C GLY A 213 -0.97 -4.51 -1.50
N GLU A 214 -0.75 -4.40 -0.19
CA GLU A 214 0.57 -4.19 0.42
C GLU A 214 1.48 -5.39 0.21
N ILE A 215 1.03 -6.60 0.52
CA ILE A 215 1.78 -7.85 0.31
C ILE A 215 2.25 -7.98 -1.14
N LEU A 216 1.36 -7.70 -2.10
CA LEU A 216 1.70 -7.79 -3.53
C LEU A 216 2.62 -6.66 -4.00
N ARG A 217 2.53 -5.46 -3.43
CA ARG A 217 3.44 -4.34 -3.72
C ARG A 217 4.83 -4.60 -3.17
N GLU A 218 4.92 -4.99 -1.91
CA GLU A 218 6.18 -5.33 -1.26
C GLU A 218 6.93 -6.42 -2.04
N ARG A 219 6.22 -7.47 -2.45
CA ARG A 219 6.81 -8.54 -3.27
C ARG A 219 7.36 -8.06 -4.60
N ARG A 220 6.64 -7.17 -5.31
CA ARG A 220 7.11 -6.60 -6.58
C ARG A 220 8.36 -5.74 -6.40
N LEU A 221 8.37 -4.91 -5.36
CA LEU A 221 9.51 -4.05 -5.05
C LEU A 221 10.75 -4.87 -4.70
N SER A 222 10.63 -5.82 -3.77
CA SER A 222 11.74 -6.72 -3.38
C SER A 222 12.33 -7.46 -4.59
N LYS A 223 11.47 -8.02 -5.46
CA LYS A 223 11.91 -8.69 -6.69
C LYS A 223 12.64 -7.74 -7.66
N SER A 224 12.15 -6.52 -7.81
CA SER A 224 12.76 -5.51 -8.67
C SER A 224 14.12 -5.06 -8.11
N GLU A 225 14.19 -4.78 -6.82
CA GLU A 225 15.41 -4.35 -6.14
C GLU A 225 16.52 -5.39 -6.22
N ARG A 226 16.22 -6.68 -5.99
CA ARG A 226 17.21 -7.76 -6.13
C ARG A 226 17.75 -7.87 -7.54
N LYS A 227 16.90 -7.75 -8.57
CA LYS A 227 17.35 -7.76 -9.98
C LYS A 227 18.23 -6.57 -10.32
N ILE A 228 17.89 -5.39 -9.84
CA ILE A 228 18.69 -4.18 -10.05
C ILE A 228 20.04 -4.31 -9.32
N ALA A 229 20.02 -4.78 -8.06
CA ALA A 229 21.23 -5.00 -7.27
C ALA A 229 22.19 -5.98 -7.98
N LEU A 230 21.68 -7.14 -8.45
CA LEU A 230 22.49 -8.10 -9.19
C LEU A 230 23.13 -7.48 -10.42
N ARG A 231 22.35 -6.79 -11.27
CA ARG A 231 22.89 -6.15 -12.47
C ARG A 231 23.93 -5.09 -12.15
N SER A 232 23.69 -4.28 -11.15
CA SER A 232 24.63 -3.25 -10.69
C SER A 232 25.94 -3.87 -10.21
N GLN A 233 25.86 -4.90 -9.37
CA GLN A 233 27.04 -5.59 -8.84
C GLN A 233 27.82 -6.32 -9.94
N ALA A 234 27.15 -7.01 -10.86
CA ALA A 234 27.80 -7.67 -12.00
C ALA A 234 28.52 -6.67 -12.91
N GLN A 235 27.88 -5.54 -13.19
CA GLN A 235 28.51 -4.48 -14.01
C GLN A 235 29.70 -3.85 -13.30
N GLN A 236 29.61 -3.59 -12.00
CA GLN A 236 30.72 -3.07 -11.20
C GLN A 236 31.88 -4.06 -11.14
N ALA A 237 31.59 -5.34 -10.89
CA ALA A 237 32.60 -6.41 -10.89
C ALA A 237 33.31 -6.48 -12.26
N ARG A 238 32.56 -6.43 -13.35
CA ARG A 238 33.15 -6.43 -14.71
C ARG A 238 34.13 -5.30 -14.91
N VAL A 239 33.80 -4.09 -14.50
CA VAL A 239 34.70 -2.92 -14.64
C VAL A 239 35.95 -3.08 -13.78
N GLN A 240 35.77 -3.48 -12.49
CA GLN A 240 36.88 -3.64 -11.56
C GLN A 240 37.85 -4.76 -12.00
N LEU A 241 37.32 -5.91 -12.41
CA LEU A 241 38.11 -7.05 -12.84
C LEU A 241 38.81 -6.79 -14.17
N SER A 242 38.15 -6.08 -15.10
CA SER A 242 38.82 -5.65 -16.35
C SER A 242 39.96 -4.68 -16.06
N TYR A 243 39.78 -3.78 -15.10
CA TYR A 243 40.85 -2.87 -14.66
C TYR A 243 42.00 -3.65 -14.00
N PHE A 244 41.70 -4.59 -13.13
CA PHE A 244 42.68 -5.47 -12.48
C PHE A 244 43.51 -6.24 -13.51
N ALA A 245 42.87 -6.90 -14.48
CA ALA A 245 43.53 -7.64 -15.54
C ALA A 245 44.48 -6.74 -16.38
N ARG A 246 44.02 -5.54 -16.79
CA ARG A 246 44.83 -4.58 -17.50
C ARG A 246 46.06 -4.11 -16.71
N ASN A 247 45.84 -3.77 -15.45
CA ASN A 247 46.89 -3.27 -14.58
C ASN A 247 47.96 -4.35 -14.34
N ARG A 248 47.53 -5.59 -14.12
CA ARG A 248 48.46 -6.71 -13.95
C ARG A 248 49.25 -6.99 -15.20
N CYS A 249 48.63 -7.02 -16.37
CA CYS A 249 49.34 -7.16 -17.65
C CYS A 249 50.30 -6.01 -17.91
N ALA A 250 49.92 -4.77 -17.58
CA ALA A 250 50.80 -3.60 -17.74
C ALA A 250 52.01 -3.65 -16.81
N SER A 251 51.85 -4.11 -15.55
CA SER A 251 52.94 -4.30 -14.59
C SER A 251 53.97 -5.30 -15.14
N VAL A 252 53.50 -6.50 -15.52
CA VAL A 252 54.39 -7.55 -16.05
C VAL A 252 55.02 -7.13 -17.37
N ARG A 253 54.31 -6.42 -18.25
CA ARG A 253 54.90 -5.84 -19.46
C ARG A 253 56.04 -4.90 -19.12
N SER A 254 55.88 -4.01 -18.14
CA SER A 254 56.94 -3.08 -17.71
C SER A 254 58.16 -3.81 -17.15
N GLU A 255 57.92 -4.84 -16.33
CA GLU A 255 58.97 -5.71 -15.78
C GLU A 255 59.74 -6.43 -16.90
N LEU A 256 59.04 -7.02 -17.89
CA LEU A 256 59.67 -7.70 -19.02
C LEU A 256 60.45 -6.75 -19.92
N GLN A 257 59.98 -5.50 -20.10
CA GLN A 257 60.71 -4.47 -20.85
C GLN A 257 61.98 -4.02 -20.12
N GLU A 258 61.92 -3.87 -18.80
CA GLU A 258 63.10 -3.58 -17.98
C GLU A 258 64.11 -4.71 -18.04
N ASP A 259 63.66 -5.97 -17.85
CA ASP A 259 64.49 -7.16 -17.97
C ASP A 259 65.15 -7.26 -19.36
N ALA A 260 64.38 -7.03 -20.44
CA ALA A 260 64.89 -7.02 -21.81
C ALA A 260 65.99 -5.95 -22.05
N SER A 261 65.82 -4.77 -21.44
CA SER A 261 66.78 -3.66 -21.56
C SER A 261 68.10 -3.96 -20.87
N SER A 262 68.13 -4.72 -19.80
CA SER A 262 69.30 -5.08 -19.00
C SER A 262 69.94 -6.41 -19.42
N LEU A 263 69.38 -7.14 -20.40
CA LEU A 263 69.70 -8.52 -20.74
C LEU A 263 71.13 -8.67 -21.27
N SER A 264 71.88 -9.66 -20.78
CA SER A 264 73.17 -10.07 -21.36
C SER A 264 72.96 -11.10 -22.47
N ARG A 265 73.95 -11.22 -23.40
CA ARG A 265 73.85 -12.12 -24.54
C ARG A 265 73.69 -13.60 -24.16
N ALA A 266 74.25 -13.97 -23.02
CA ALA A 266 74.17 -15.34 -22.48
C ALA A 266 72.80 -15.71 -22.01
N ASN A 267 72.01 -14.73 -21.57
CA ASN A 267 70.72 -14.94 -20.93
C ASN A 267 69.49 -14.82 -21.87
N ILE A 268 69.74 -14.49 -23.18
CA ILE A 268 68.69 -14.35 -24.20
C ILE A 268 67.78 -15.60 -24.29
N PRO A 269 68.31 -16.85 -24.39
CA PRO A 269 67.44 -18.02 -24.50
C PRO A 269 66.58 -18.27 -23.26
N GLN A 270 67.07 -17.95 -22.05
CA GLN A 270 66.36 -18.11 -20.79
C GLN A 270 65.29 -17.05 -20.61
N PHE A 271 65.49 -15.85 -21.13
CA PHE A 271 64.50 -14.76 -21.09
C PHE A 271 63.20 -15.14 -21.78
N GLU A 272 63.24 -15.67 -23.00
CA GLU A 272 62.03 -16.03 -23.74
C GLU A 272 61.22 -17.09 -23.01
N SER A 273 61.84 -18.13 -22.45
CA SER A 273 61.16 -19.16 -21.68
C SER A 273 60.58 -18.64 -20.36
N GLY A 274 61.32 -17.78 -19.64
CA GLY A 274 60.88 -17.15 -18.40
C GLY A 274 59.73 -16.17 -18.62
N ALA A 275 59.84 -15.35 -19.70
CA ALA A 275 58.76 -14.43 -20.06
C ALA A 275 57.46 -15.15 -20.45
N ARG A 276 57.56 -16.29 -21.19
CA ARG A 276 56.37 -17.12 -21.50
C ARG A 276 55.69 -17.68 -20.24
N ALA A 277 56.49 -18.21 -19.30
CA ALA A 277 55.97 -18.71 -18.04
C ALA A 277 55.28 -17.59 -17.25
N ARG A 278 55.90 -16.41 -17.10
CA ARG A 278 55.30 -15.26 -16.42
C ARG A 278 54.01 -14.77 -17.06
N LEU A 279 53.93 -14.77 -18.39
CA LEU A 279 52.75 -14.37 -19.14
C LEU A 279 51.58 -15.40 -18.97
N GLN A 280 51.90 -16.69 -18.84
CA GLN A 280 50.91 -17.71 -18.55
C GLN A 280 50.42 -17.63 -17.08
N ASP A 281 51.31 -17.32 -16.12
CA ASP A 281 50.97 -17.14 -14.71
C ASP A 281 49.94 -16.01 -14.51
N ILE A 282 49.99 -14.94 -15.35
CA ILE A 282 49.00 -13.85 -15.29
C ILE A 282 47.57 -14.37 -15.52
N ILE A 283 47.37 -15.28 -16.48
CA ILE A 283 46.02 -15.81 -16.77
C ILE A 283 45.46 -16.57 -15.57
N SER A 284 46.31 -17.36 -14.90
CA SER A 284 45.91 -18.06 -13.67
C SER A 284 45.60 -17.09 -12.53
N GLU A 285 46.45 -16.08 -12.33
CA GLU A 285 46.30 -15.05 -11.31
C GLU A 285 45.00 -14.23 -11.52
N VAL A 286 44.71 -13.89 -12.77
CA VAL A 286 43.48 -13.17 -13.13
C VAL A 286 42.25 -14.04 -12.95
N ASP A 287 42.33 -15.36 -13.23
CA ASP A 287 41.23 -16.29 -13.01
C ASP A 287 40.92 -16.47 -11.51
N ASP A 288 41.99 -16.65 -10.71
CA ASP A 288 41.85 -16.78 -9.24
C ASP A 288 41.28 -15.51 -8.61
N GLY A 289 41.80 -14.33 -9.01
CA GLY A 289 41.29 -13.05 -8.54
C GLY A 289 39.84 -12.80 -8.98
N THR A 290 39.49 -13.21 -10.20
CA THR A 290 38.12 -13.10 -10.72
C THR A 290 37.17 -14.00 -9.96
N THR A 291 37.54 -15.24 -9.69
CA THR A 291 36.73 -16.21 -8.94
C THR A 291 36.49 -15.73 -7.52
N THR A 292 37.54 -15.26 -6.84
CA THR A 292 37.43 -14.72 -5.48
C THR A 292 36.47 -13.52 -5.42
N HIS A 293 36.65 -12.56 -6.33
CA HIS A 293 35.79 -11.37 -6.33
C HIS A 293 34.33 -11.68 -6.67
N LEU A 294 34.07 -12.63 -7.58
CA LEU A 294 32.70 -13.06 -7.91
C LEU A 294 32.04 -13.80 -6.74
N ALA A 295 32.81 -14.55 -5.95
CA ALA A 295 32.31 -15.17 -4.71
C ALA A 295 31.92 -14.10 -3.67
N GLU A 296 32.73 -13.05 -3.50
CA GLU A 296 32.41 -11.91 -2.63
C GLU A 296 31.11 -11.19 -3.08
N VAL A 297 30.94 -10.99 -4.39
CA VAL A 297 29.71 -10.41 -4.96
C VAL A 297 28.49 -11.29 -4.63
N ALA A 298 28.60 -12.60 -4.80
CA ALA A 298 27.55 -13.54 -4.47
C ALA A 298 27.18 -13.47 -2.98
N GLN A 299 28.17 -13.48 -2.12
CA GLN A 299 27.97 -13.37 -0.67
C GLN A 299 27.28 -12.04 -0.28
N THR A 300 27.62 -10.94 -0.95
CA THR A 300 26.97 -9.63 -0.74
C THR A 300 25.48 -9.67 -1.12
N LEU A 301 25.11 -10.51 -2.09
CA LEU A 301 23.72 -10.75 -2.49
C LEU A 301 23.01 -11.82 -1.65
N GLY A 302 23.68 -12.39 -0.66
CA GLY A 302 23.14 -13.47 0.19
C GLY A 302 23.06 -14.82 -0.51
N LEU A 303 23.80 -15.00 -1.63
CA LEU A 303 23.81 -16.22 -2.42
C LEU A 303 25.14 -16.96 -2.26
N GLU A 304 25.09 -18.27 -2.12
CA GLU A 304 26.27 -19.12 -2.16
C GLU A 304 26.46 -19.64 -3.59
N ILE A 305 27.51 -19.16 -4.28
CA ILE A 305 27.91 -19.76 -5.55
C ILE A 305 28.79 -20.97 -5.25
N ASP A 306 28.37 -22.14 -5.70
CA ASP A 306 29.31 -23.23 -5.95
C ASP A 306 30.30 -22.74 -7.02
N PRO A 307 31.61 -22.79 -6.78
CA PRO A 307 32.58 -22.35 -7.79
C PRO A 307 32.27 -23.08 -9.10
N PRO A 308 32.07 -22.34 -10.20
CA PRO A 308 31.75 -22.97 -11.47
C PRO A 308 32.86 -23.97 -11.79
N ALA A 309 32.46 -25.17 -12.19
CA ALA A 309 33.41 -26.21 -12.61
C ALA A 309 34.49 -25.55 -13.48
N ALA A 310 35.76 -25.71 -13.08
CA ALA A 310 36.88 -25.00 -13.67
C ALA A 310 36.87 -25.17 -15.21
N ALA A 311 36.33 -24.17 -15.89
CA ALA A 311 36.45 -24.13 -17.36
C ALA A 311 37.93 -24.00 -17.68
N PRO A 312 38.41 -24.71 -18.72
CA PRO A 312 39.80 -24.69 -19.04
C PRO A 312 40.30 -23.25 -19.28
N LEU A 313 41.46 -22.94 -18.71
CA LEU A 313 42.09 -21.65 -18.91
C LEU A 313 42.43 -21.47 -20.41
N PRO A 314 42.26 -20.27 -20.95
CA PRO A 314 42.62 -20.01 -22.34
C PRO A 314 44.11 -20.21 -22.52
N THR A 315 44.52 -21.09 -23.42
CA THR A 315 45.91 -21.23 -23.85
C THR A 315 46.23 -20.16 -24.88
N VAL A 316 47.12 -19.23 -24.52
CA VAL A 316 47.56 -18.18 -25.46
C VAL A 316 48.78 -18.71 -26.22
N ASP A 317 48.61 -18.90 -27.54
CA ASP A 317 49.74 -19.26 -28.40
C ASP A 317 50.61 -18.00 -28.64
N LEU A 318 51.70 -17.92 -27.90
CA LEU A 318 52.62 -16.80 -28.00
C LEU A 318 53.62 -17.03 -29.17
N PRO A 319 53.71 -16.08 -30.11
CA PRO A 319 54.64 -16.19 -31.24
C PRO A 319 56.08 -16.35 -30.76
N ALA A 320 56.88 -17.07 -31.51
CA ALA A 320 58.33 -17.19 -31.25
C ALA A 320 59.00 -15.84 -31.44
N SER A 321 59.99 -15.52 -30.60
CA SER A 321 60.79 -14.28 -30.80
C SER A 321 61.46 -14.29 -32.15
N ALA A 322 61.46 -13.15 -32.85
CA ALA A 322 62.03 -13.03 -34.20
C ALA A 322 63.56 -12.96 -34.20
N LEU A 323 64.20 -13.64 -33.25
CA LEU A 323 65.66 -13.74 -33.17
C LEU A 323 66.20 -14.63 -34.29
N LYS A 324 66.39 -14.06 -35.51
CA LYS A 324 67.04 -14.78 -36.63
C LYS A 324 68.50 -14.87 -36.44
N SER A 325 69.12 -16.05 -36.64
CA SER A 325 70.53 -16.28 -36.66
C SER A 325 71.17 -15.53 -37.89
N ARG A 326 71.78 -14.42 -37.60
CA ARG A 326 72.41 -13.54 -38.68
C ARG A 326 73.89 -13.81 -38.84
N THR A 327 74.25 -15.07 -38.87
CA THR A 327 75.67 -15.48 -39.05
C THR A 327 76.28 -14.92 -40.34
N LEU A 328 75.50 -14.74 -41.40
CA LEU A 328 75.96 -14.14 -42.68
C LEU A 328 76.22 -12.63 -42.57
N GLU A 329 75.30 -11.86 -41.92
CA GLU A 329 75.39 -10.42 -41.76
C GLU A 329 76.59 -10.04 -40.84
N THR A 330 76.79 -10.83 -39.78
CA THR A 330 77.88 -10.68 -38.84
C THR A 330 79.24 -11.00 -39.53
N ARG A 331 79.30 -12.05 -40.37
CA ARG A 331 80.45 -12.40 -41.13
C ARG A 331 80.81 -11.31 -42.20
N LEU A 332 79.80 -10.76 -42.85
CA LEU A 332 79.99 -9.68 -43.83
C LEU A 332 80.48 -8.41 -43.14
N MET A 333 79.90 -8.01 -42.00
CA MET A 333 80.37 -6.84 -41.24
C MET A 333 81.82 -7.03 -40.67
N MET A 334 82.13 -8.26 -40.22
CA MET A 334 83.53 -8.54 -39.82
C MET A 334 84.49 -8.43 -40.96
N LEU A 335 84.11 -8.85 -42.15
CA LEU A 335 84.95 -8.73 -43.35
C LEU A 335 85.18 -7.25 -43.74
N VAL A 336 84.13 -6.43 -43.70
CA VAL A 336 84.22 -4.98 -43.98
C VAL A 336 85.02 -4.28 -42.87
N GLY A 337 84.83 -4.63 -41.60
CA GLY A 337 85.58 -4.06 -40.49
C GLY A 337 87.09 -4.44 -40.53
N ALA A 338 87.38 -5.69 -40.88
CA ALA A 338 88.73 -6.14 -41.05
C ALA A 338 89.39 -5.42 -42.23
N GLY A 339 88.72 -5.20 -43.35
CA GLY A 339 89.18 -4.43 -44.48
C GLY A 339 89.46 -2.97 -44.13
N PHE A 340 88.58 -2.34 -43.36
CA PHE A 340 88.81 -0.96 -42.91
C PHE A 340 89.96 -0.88 -41.90
N GLY A 341 90.04 -1.81 -40.94
CA GLY A 341 91.13 -1.89 -39.96
C GLY A 341 92.51 -2.08 -40.68
N LEU A 342 92.55 -2.92 -41.71
CA LEU A 342 93.72 -3.12 -42.50
C LEU A 342 94.11 -1.85 -43.28
N GLY A 343 93.13 -1.12 -43.83
CA GLY A 343 93.34 0.15 -44.52
C GLY A 343 93.94 1.23 -43.62
N VAL A 344 93.39 1.37 -42.39
CA VAL A 344 93.93 2.30 -41.39
C VAL A 344 95.34 1.87 -40.92
N ALA A 345 95.56 0.57 -40.71
CA ALA A 345 96.86 0.04 -40.34
C ALA A 345 97.90 0.29 -41.42
N LEU A 346 97.57 0.14 -42.69
CA LEU A 346 98.44 0.42 -43.80
C LEU A 346 98.77 1.91 -43.94
N THR A 347 97.82 2.81 -43.74
CA THR A 347 98.09 4.26 -43.77
C THR A 347 98.92 4.71 -42.57
N LEU A 348 98.69 4.19 -41.38
CA LEU A 348 99.47 4.50 -40.19
C LEU A 348 100.86 3.91 -40.23
N SER A 349 101.03 2.69 -40.77
CA SER A 349 102.31 2.05 -40.96
C SER A 349 103.17 2.81 -41.96
N ARG A 350 102.57 3.40 -42.98
CA ARG A 350 103.28 4.24 -43.96
C ARG A 350 103.79 5.55 -43.35
N LEU A 351 103.03 6.11 -42.41
CA LEU A 351 103.36 7.32 -41.64
C LEU A 351 104.50 7.05 -40.63
N LEU A 352 104.52 5.85 -40.03
CA LEU A 352 105.48 5.41 -39.02
C LEU A 352 106.76 4.84 -39.64
N ALA A 353 106.79 4.42 -40.92
CA ALA A 353 107.92 3.89 -41.62
C ALA A 353 109.04 4.92 -41.76
N ASP A 354 108.72 6.22 -41.77
CA ASP A 354 109.65 7.32 -41.80
C ASP A 354 110.33 7.61 -40.45
N LEU A 355 109.90 7.00 -39.35
CA LEU A 355 110.41 7.29 -37.99
C LEU A 355 111.28 6.20 -37.37
N THR A 356 111.15 4.91 -37.65
CA THR A 356 111.96 3.80 -37.12
C THR A 356 111.85 2.50 -37.94
N PRO A 357 112.91 2.00 -38.66
CA PRO A 357 112.82 0.82 -39.53
C PRO A 357 112.93 -0.52 -38.83
N GLY A 358 112.25 -0.80 -37.78
CA GLY A 358 112.21 -2.11 -37.06
C GLY A 358 110.89 -2.39 -36.37
N LEU A 359 110.08 -1.39 -36.18
CA LEU A 359 108.78 -1.49 -35.42
C LEU A 359 107.53 -1.48 -36.31
N THR A 360 107.69 -1.36 -37.60
CA THR A 360 106.58 -1.21 -38.58
C THR A 360 105.68 -2.44 -38.65
N VAL A 361 106.21 -3.63 -38.64
CA VAL A 361 105.44 -4.87 -38.73
C VAL A 361 104.66 -5.13 -37.37
N ALA A 362 105.33 -4.89 -36.26
CA ALA A 362 104.73 -5.05 -34.95
C ALA A 362 103.57 -4.04 -34.69
N GLY A 363 103.79 -2.77 -35.14
CA GLY A 363 102.78 -1.71 -35.11
C GLY A 363 101.59 -2.01 -36.00
N ALA A 364 101.83 -2.50 -37.20
CA ALA A 364 100.71 -2.87 -38.12
C ALA A 364 99.89 -4.02 -37.61
N VAL A 365 100.51 -5.05 -37.00
CA VAL A 365 99.77 -6.18 -36.36
C VAL A 365 98.99 -5.71 -35.14
N ALA A 366 99.58 -4.85 -34.32
CA ALA A 366 98.89 -4.29 -33.17
C ALA A 366 97.63 -3.45 -33.53
N CYS A 367 97.79 -2.57 -34.53
CA CYS A 367 96.71 -1.77 -35.08
C CYS A 367 95.58 -2.63 -35.69
N ALA A 368 95.99 -3.66 -36.47
CA ALA A 368 95.00 -4.61 -37.02
C ALA A 368 94.28 -5.40 -35.94
N ALA A 369 94.96 -5.84 -34.88
CA ALA A 369 94.33 -6.53 -33.74
C ALA A 369 93.40 -5.61 -32.96
N ILE A 370 93.81 -4.35 -32.73
CA ILE A 370 92.94 -3.36 -32.06
C ILE A 370 91.72 -3.03 -32.93
N GLY A 371 91.92 -2.82 -34.24
CA GLY A 371 90.83 -2.57 -35.18
C GLY A 371 89.82 -3.73 -35.26
N LEU A 372 90.35 -4.97 -35.27
CA LEU A 372 89.49 -6.16 -35.26
C LEU A 372 88.75 -6.29 -33.93
N ALA A 373 89.44 -6.09 -32.79
CA ALA A 373 88.84 -6.14 -31.47
C ALA A 373 87.74 -5.09 -31.32
N LEU A 374 87.98 -3.85 -31.76
CA LEU A 374 87.00 -2.75 -31.77
C LEU A 374 85.81 -3.08 -32.67
N THR A 375 86.07 -3.65 -33.88
CA THR A 375 84.98 -4.07 -34.77
C THR A 375 84.12 -5.17 -34.18
N VAL A 376 84.78 -6.20 -33.63
CA VAL A 376 84.02 -7.28 -32.90
C VAL A 376 83.24 -6.72 -31.77
N TRP A 377 83.78 -5.78 -30.98
CA TRP A 377 83.11 -5.12 -29.89
C TRP A 377 81.92 -4.28 -30.38
N VAL A 378 82.07 -3.42 -31.38
CA VAL A 378 80.99 -2.59 -31.94
C VAL A 378 79.91 -3.43 -32.59
N VAL A 379 80.24 -4.46 -33.36
CA VAL A 379 79.28 -5.38 -33.98
C VAL A 379 78.56 -6.19 -32.90
N GLY A 380 79.29 -6.63 -31.88
CA GLY A 380 78.74 -7.31 -30.74
C GLY A 380 77.75 -6.44 -29.95
N MET A 381 78.16 -5.17 -29.71
CA MET A 381 77.27 -4.23 -28.97
C MET A 381 76.06 -3.84 -29.81
N ARG A 382 76.20 -3.56 -31.09
CA ARG A 382 75.10 -3.27 -32.02
C ARG A 382 74.14 -4.45 -32.15
N GLY A 383 74.66 -5.68 -32.18
CA GLY A 383 73.85 -6.90 -32.19
C GLY A 383 73.02 -7.05 -30.90
N LEU A 384 73.64 -6.83 -29.74
CA LEU A 384 72.95 -6.92 -28.44
C LEU A 384 71.85 -5.87 -28.31
N LEU A 385 72.12 -4.60 -28.69
CA LEU A 385 71.12 -3.54 -28.64
C LEU A 385 69.92 -3.84 -29.55
N ARG A 386 70.14 -4.45 -30.69
CA ARG A 386 69.09 -4.85 -31.63
C ARG A 386 68.33 -6.03 -31.16
N ASP A 387 69.00 -7.03 -30.56
CA ASP A 387 68.33 -8.20 -29.95
C ASP A 387 67.46 -7.77 -28.78
N ARG A 388 67.95 -6.84 -27.94
CA ARG A 388 67.14 -6.22 -26.85
C ARG A 388 65.93 -5.50 -27.41
N ALA A 389 66.04 -4.71 -28.46
CA ALA A 389 64.89 -4.01 -29.05
C ALA A 389 63.89 -4.96 -29.72
N LEU A 390 64.33 -6.09 -30.27
CA LEU A 390 63.45 -7.13 -30.79
C LEU A 390 62.68 -7.87 -29.66
N LEU A 391 63.37 -8.16 -28.54
CA LEU A 391 62.76 -8.79 -27.35
C LEU A 391 61.79 -7.86 -26.64
N ASP A 392 62.16 -6.55 -26.55
CA ASP A 392 61.22 -5.55 -25.98
C ASP A 392 59.92 -5.47 -26.82
N ARG A 393 60.06 -5.40 -28.15
CA ARG A 393 58.89 -5.41 -29.03
C ARG A 393 58.08 -6.71 -28.93
N TRP A 394 58.77 -7.86 -28.91
CA TRP A 394 58.12 -9.17 -28.72
C TRP A 394 57.39 -9.26 -27.37
N ALA A 395 58.04 -8.79 -26.29
CA ALA A 395 57.41 -8.74 -24.97
C ALA A 395 56.13 -7.86 -24.96
N GLY A 396 56.20 -6.72 -25.69
CA GLY A 396 55.02 -5.86 -25.87
C GLY A 396 53.90 -6.53 -26.65
N GLU A 397 54.20 -7.21 -27.77
CA GLU A 397 53.22 -7.95 -28.58
C GLU A 397 52.62 -9.15 -27.81
N ALA A 398 53.47 -9.92 -27.12
CA ALA A 398 53.06 -11.06 -26.30
C ALA A 398 52.17 -10.63 -25.11
N SER A 399 52.55 -9.54 -24.43
CA SER A 399 51.72 -8.96 -23.34
C SER A 399 50.35 -8.48 -23.83
N ALA A 400 50.26 -7.90 -25.03
CA ALA A 400 49.00 -7.45 -25.61
C ALA A 400 48.06 -8.63 -25.93
N LEU A 401 48.58 -9.75 -26.40
CA LEU A 401 47.82 -10.98 -26.64
C LEU A 401 47.28 -11.57 -25.32
N VAL A 402 48.13 -11.62 -24.28
CA VAL A 402 47.73 -12.09 -22.95
C VAL A 402 46.70 -11.16 -22.32
N GLN A 403 46.85 -9.85 -22.47
CA GLN A 403 45.85 -8.88 -22.00
C GLN A 403 44.50 -9.12 -22.65
N SER A 404 44.46 -9.31 -23.97
CA SER A 404 43.20 -9.60 -24.68
C SER A 404 42.55 -10.91 -24.18
N ALA A 405 43.35 -11.95 -23.96
CA ALA A 405 42.90 -13.23 -23.46
C ALA A 405 42.37 -13.11 -21.99
N ALA A 406 43.05 -12.36 -21.14
CA ALA A 406 42.66 -12.10 -19.78
C ALA A 406 41.36 -11.27 -19.71
N GLU A 407 41.20 -10.25 -20.55
CA GLU A 407 39.96 -9.47 -20.63
C GLU A 407 38.78 -10.35 -21.12
N GLN A 408 39.02 -11.22 -22.08
CA GLN A 408 38.02 -12.18 -22.56
C GLN A 408 37.65 -13.21 -21.46
N LEU A 409 38.63 -13.70 -20.69
CA LEU A 409 38.43 -14.58 -19.56
C LEU A 409 37.51 -13.92 -18.51
N VAL A 410 37.85 -12.70 -18.09
CA VAL A 410 37.06 -11.91 -17.15
C VAL A 410 35.60 -11.75 -17.65
N ALA A 411 35.44 -11.34 -18.91
CA ALA A 411 34.11 -11.16 -19.50
C ALA A 411 33.27 -12.46 -19.48
N THR A 412 33.90 -13.59 -19.81
CA THR A 412 33.27 -14.90 -19.84
C THR A 412 32.89 -15.37 -18.42
N ARG A 413 33.80 -15.20 -17.45
CA ARG A 413 33.55 -15.58 -16.04
C ARG A 413 32.44 -14.72 -15.43
N VAL A 414 32.44 -13.40 -15.63
CA VAL A 414 31.39 -12.50 -15.14
C VAL A 414 30.04 -12.86 -15.74
N LEU A 415 29.99 -13.13 -17.06
CA LEU A 415 28.72 -13.52 -17.72
C LEU A 415 28.19 -14.87 -17.18
N ALA A 416 29.08 -15.84 -16.98
CA ALA A 416 28.70 -17.13 -16.41
C ALA A 416 28.18 -16.98 -14.98
N ALA A 417 28.85 -16.18 -14.14
CA ALA A 417 28.43 -15.88 -12.79
C ALA A 417 27.08 -15.13 -12.75
N GLU A 418 26.90 -14.12 -13.60
CA GLU A 418 25.61 -13.39 -13.72
C GLU A 418 24.48 -14.33 -14.10
N SER A 419 24.72 -15.26 -15.04
CA SER A 419 23.73 -16.26 -15.44
C SER A 419 23.37 -17.22 -14.28
N SER A 420 24.38 -17.72 -13.57
CA SER A 420 24.19 -18.60 -12.41
C SER A 420 23.44 -17.90 -11.28
N LEU A 421 23.86 -16.69 -10.91
CA LEU A 421 23.19 -15.88 -9.87
C LEU A 421 21.76 -15.52 -10.25
N THR A 422 21.50 -15.23 -11.54
CA THR A 422 20.15 -14.97 -12.03
C THR A 422 19.25 -16.21 -11.88
N ALA A 423 19.78 -17.41 -12.17
CA ALA A 423 19.05 -18.65 -12.00
C ALA A 423 18.72 -18.93 -10.53
N MET A 424 19.68 -18.73 -9.63
CA MET A 424 19.50 -18.90 -8.18
C MET A 424 18.47 -17.93 -7.62
N LEU A 425 18.58 -16.63 -7.96
CA LEU A 425 17.57 -15.64 -7.57
C LEU A 425 16.17 -15.97 -8.10
N SER A 426 16.09 -16.53 -9.32
CA SER A 426 14.80 -16.95 -9.88
C SER A 426 14.18 -18.10 -9.09
N GLN A 427 14.98 -19.05 -8.64
CA GLN A 427 14.53 -20.17 -7.81
C GLN A 427 14.07 -19.71 -6.42
N GLU A 428 14.81 -18.82 -5.76
CA GLU A 428 14.37 -18.20 -4.50
C GLU A 428 13.09 -17.39 -4.68
N ASP A 429 13.02 -16.61 -5.75
CA ASP A 429 11.82 -15.85 -6.13
C ASP A 429 10.59 -16.74 -6.34
N GLU A 430 10.75 -17.94 -6.87
CA GLU A 430 9.64 -18.91 -7.01
C GLU A 430 9.15 -19.39 -5.64
N GLY A 431 10.07 -19.73 -4.74
CA GLY A 431 9.73 -20.13 -3.36
C GLY A 431 9.01 -19.04 -2.59
N GLU A 432 9.52 -17.80 -2.60
CA GLU A 432 8.85 -16.66 -1.97
C GLU A 432 7.52 -16.32 -2.62
N THR A 433 7.40 -16.47 -3.95
CA THR A 433 6.14 -16.25 -4.67
C THR A 433 5.08 -17.25 -4.23
N ALA A 434 5.45 -18.51 -4.01
CA ALA A 434 4.54 -19.54 -3.49
C ALA A 434 4.05 -19.19 -2.07
N GLN A 435 4.93 -18.74 -1.17
CA GLN A 435 4.54 -18.31 0.18
C GLN A 435 3.60 -17.09 0.15
N VAL A 436 3.90 -16.11 -0.71
CA VAL A 436 3.03 -14.93 -0.88
C VAL A 436 1.67 -15.34 -1.46
N ALA A 437 1.65 -16.25 -2.43
CA ALA A 437 0.41 -16.77 -3.02
C ALA A 437 -0.47 -17.48 -1.96
N GLU A 438 0.13 -18.22 -1.05
CA GLU A 438 -0.59 -18.86 0.06
C GLU A 438 -1.21 -17.83 1.00
N ARG A 439 -0.45 -16.80 1.43
CA ARG A 439 -0.98 -15.71 2.26
C ARG A 439 -2.13 -14.96 1.57
N VAL A 440 -1.98 -14.65 0.29
CA VAL A 440 -3.01 -14.01 -0.52
C VAL A 440 -4.24 -14.91 -0.65
N SER A 441 -4.07 -16.23 -0.80
CA SER A 441 -5.17 -17.20 -0.87
C SER A 441 -6.03 -17.21 0.40
N VAL A 442 -5.42 -17.09 1.58
CA VAL A 442 -6.15 -16.98 2.86
C VAL A 442 -7.01 -15.72 2.86
N ILE A 443 -6.43 -14.57 2.47
CA ILE A 443 -7.17 -13.29 2.39
C ILE A 443 -8.30 -13.37 1.36
N ASP A 444 -8.04 -13.94 0.18
CA ASP A 444 -9.04 -14.11 -0.87
C ASP A 444 -10.18 -15.07 -0.45
N THR A 445 -9.91 -16.01 0.45
CA THR A 445 -10.93 -16.89 1.04
C THR A 445 -11.81 -16.11 2.01
N GLU A 446 -11.23 -15.34 2.93
CA GLU A 446 -11.97 -14.49 3.86
C GLU A 446 -12.82 -13.44 3.11
N LEU A 447 -12.27 -12.84 2.05
CA LEU A 447 -13.02 -11.90 1.19
C LEU A 447 -14.23 -12.57 0.53
N ARG A 448 -14.09 -13.82 0.05
CA ARG A 448 -15.19 -14.58 -0.55
C ARG A 448 -16.26 -14.92 0.49
N GLU A 449 -15.87 -15.32 1.70
CA GLU A 449 -16.80 -15.59 2.78
C GLU A 449 -17.63 -14.34 3.13
N HIS A 450 -16.97 -13.19 3.29
CA HIS A 450 -17.66 -11.92 3.51
C HIS A 450 -18.58 -11.52 2.36
N ALA A 451 -18.19 -11.79 1.12
CA ALA A 451 -19.02 -11.53 -0.06
C ALA A 451 -20.27 -12.42 -0.08
N VAL A 452 -20.12 -13.71 0.25
CA VAL A 452 -21.26 -14.65 0.33
C VAL A 452 -22.24 -14.25 1.44
N VAL A 453 -21.71 -13.90 2.62
CA VAL A 453 -22.55 -13.44 3.74
C VAL A 453 -23.30 -12.15 3.37
N GLY A 454 -22.61 -11.20 2.73
CA GLY A 454 -23.21 -9.95 2.24
C GLY A 454 -24.30 -10.18 1.20
N ALA A 455 -24.03 -11.03 0.21
CA ALA A 455 -25.01 -11.38 -0.83
C ALA A 455 -26.26 -12.07 -0.24
N ARG A 456 -26.07 -12.96 0.74
CA ARG A 456 -27.16 -13.64 1.43
C ARG A 456 -28.03 -12.65 2.22
N ALA A 457 -27.41 -11.72 2.97
CA ALA A 457 -28.12 -10.70 3.73
C ALA A 457 -28.90 -9.75 2.80
N ALA A 458 -28.30 -9.31 1.70
CA ALA A 458 -28.96 -8.49 0.68
C ALA A 458 -30.14 -9.22 0.00
N ALA A 459 -29.99 -10.49 -0.32
CA ALA A 459 -31.05 -11.30 -0.89
C ALA A 459 -32.22 -11.50 0.09
N LEU A 460 -31.91 -11.75 1.37
CA LEU A 460 -32.93 -11.88 2.41
C LEU A 460 -33.67 -10.56 2.59
N ARG A 461 -32.95 -9.43 2.68
CA ARG A 461 -33.56 -8.08 2.71
C ARG A 461 -34.47 -7.87 1.51
N GLY A 462 -34.00 -8.15 0.30
CA GLY A 462 -34.79 -7.98 -0.93
C GLY A 462 -36.07 -8.81 -0.96
N LYS A 463 -36.05 -9.99 -0.32
CA LYS A 463 -37.20 -10.88 -0.25
C LYS A 463 -38.22 -10.46 0.84
N GLU A 464 -37.74 -10.15 2.05
CA GLU A 464 -38.61 -9.97 3.23
C GLU A 464 -38.99 -8.49 3.45
N MET A 465 -38.14 -7.53 3.09
CA MET A 465 -38.38 -6.10 3.33
C MET A 465 -39.68 -5.56 2.73
N PRO A 466 -40.09 -5.93 1.49
CA PRO A 466 -41.35 -5.44 0.94
C PRO A 466 -42.59 -5.81 1.77
N ALA A 467 -42.60 -7.03 2.32
CA ALA A 467 -43.68 -7.48 3.19
C ALA A 467 -43.72 -6.72 4.54
N VAL A 468 -42.53 -6.50 5.12
CA VAL A 468 -42.39 -5.71 6.36
C VAL A 468 -42.80 -4.26 6.15
N GLN A 469 -42.44 -3.64 5.01
CA GLN A 469 -42.84 -2.27 4.67
C GLN A 469 -44.35 -2.17 4.43
N ALA A 470 -44.95 -3.15 3.76
CA ALA A 470 -46.39 -3.19 3.56
C ALA A 470 -47.13 -3.31 4.89
N ALA A 471 -46.64 -4.14 5.82
CA ALA A 471 -47.22 -4.26 7.16
C ALA A 471 -47.03 -2.97 7.97
N LEU A 472 -45.87 -2.30 7.88
CA LEU A 472 -45.66 -0.99 8.51
C LEU A 472 -46.62 0.08 7.96
N ALA A 473 -46.85 0.11 6.66
CA ALA A 473 -47.79 1.03 6.01
C ALA A 473 -49.20 0.76 6.49
N ALA A 474 -49.64 -0.50 6.55
CA ALA A 474 -50.95 -0.88 7.05
C ALA A 474 -51.18 -0.47 8.54
N VAL A 475 -50.18 -0.74 9.40
CA VAL A 475 -50.24 -0.36 10.82
C VAL A 475 -50.29 1.18 10.99
N ARG A 476 -49.52 1.93 10.19
CA ARG A 476 -49.54 3.41 10.20
C ARG A 476 -50.90 3.97 9.74
N ALA A 477 -51.47 3.39 8.72
CA ALA A 477 -52.78 3.78 8.22
C ALA A 477 -53.87 3.59 9.32
N GLU A 478 -53.83 2.48 10.02
CA GLU A 478 -54.74 2.20 11.18
C GLU A 478 -54.50 3.15 12.36
N LEU A 479 -53.28 3.60 12.58
CA LEU A 479 -52.91 4.62 13.57
C LEU A 479 -53.25 6.05 13.12
N GLY A 480 -53.65 6.26 11.86
CA GLY A 480 -53.92 7.58 11.31
C GLY A 480 -52.65 8.41 11.06
N GLU A 481 -51.48 7.78 10.98
CA GLU A 481 -50.22 8.47 10.70
C GLU A 481 -50.05 8.71 9.21
N PRO A 482 -49.53 9.89 8.79
CA PRO A 482 -49.22 10.15 7.40
C PRO A 482 -48.09 9.24 6.90
N GLU A 483 -48.12 8.90 5.61
CA GLU A 483 -47.05 8.15 4.98
C GLU A 483 -45.73 8.96 5.08
N PRO A 484 -44.61 8.34 5.43
CA PRO A 484 -43.32 9.06 5.45
C PRO A 484 -43.02 9.56 4.05
N VAL A 485 -42.80 10.86 3.92
CA VAL A 485 -42.35 11.47 2.67
C VAL A 485 -40.90 11.03 2.47
N ASP A 486 -40.62 10.26 1.41
CA ASP A 486 -39.27 9.88 1.05
C ASP A 486 -38.48 11.14 0.68
N PRO A 487 -37.38 11.46 1.38
CA PRO A 487 -36.59 12.67 1.11
C PRO A 487 -35.97 12.71 -0.30
N GLU A 488 -35.87 11.55 -0.97
CA GLU A 488 -35.39 11.51 -2.36
C GLU A 488 -36.42 11.98 -3.41
N THR A 489 -37.73 11.97 -3.07
CA THR A 489 -38.79 12.40 -3.99
C THR A 489 -38.96 13.93 -3.95
N ASP A 490 -38.67 14.59 -2.83
CA ASP A 490 -38.75 16.05 -2.72
C ASP A 490 -37.56 16.74 -3.41
N ALA A 491 -36.36 16.15 -3.37
CA ALA A 491 -35.19 16.69 -4.07
C ALA A 491 -35.36 16.62 -5.61
N ALA A 492 -36.07 15.62 -6.11
CA ALA A 492 -36.35 15.49 -7.55
C ALA A 492 -37.48 16.43 -8.04
N SER A 493 -38.37 16.86 -7.14
CA SER A 493 -39.45 17.79 -7.47
C SER A 493 -39.03 19.26 -7.37
N GLU A 494 -38.05 19.60 -6.53
CA GLU A 494 -37.49 20.95 -6.47
C GLU A 494 -36.55 21.24 -7.63
N ASP A 495 -35.81 20.24 -8.15
CA ASP A 495 -34.91 20.41 -9.31
C ASP A 495 -35.72 20.53 -10.64
N ALA A 496 -36.89 19.90 -10.74
CA ALA A 496 -37.79 20.04 -11.89
C ALA A 496 -38.54 21.37 -11.92
N GLY A 497 -38.68 22.05 -10.79
CA GLY A 497 -39.29 23.39 -10.67
C GLY A 497 -38.36 24.54 -11.06
N ALA A 498 -37.05 24.35 -10.86
CA ALA A 498 -36.04 25.37 -11.12
C ALA A 498 -35.67 25.50 -12.61
N GLU A 499 -35.85 24.46 -13.41
CA GLU A 499 -35.58 24.51 -14.87
C GLU A 499 -36.72 25.15 -15.69
N SER A 500 -37.93 25.37 -15.12
CA SER A 500 -39.08 25.92 -15.82
C SER A 500 -39.18 27.47 -15.77
N GLU A 501 -38.41 28.15 -14.93
CA GLU A 501 -38.49 29.64 -14.81
C GLU A 501 -37.39 30.42 -15.54
N VAL A 502 -36.39 29.77 -16.17
CA VAL A 502 -35.28 30.44 -16.87
C VAL A 502 -35.46 30.58 -18.38
N SER A 503 -36.59 30.14 -18.93
CA SER A 503 -36.79 30.15 -20.41
C SER A 503 -37.68 31.25 -20.99
N VAL A 504 -37.91 32.37 -20.28
CA VAL A 504 -38.67 33.52 -20.87
C VAL A 504 -38.02 34.86 -20.51
N ALA A 505 -36.78 35.10 -20.89
CA ALA A 505 -36.23 36.44 -21.08
C ALA A 505 -34.86 36.36 -21.75
N ASP A 506 -34.76 36.24 -23.03
CA ASP A 506 -33.90 37.06 -23.88
C ASP A 506 -34.07 36.70 -25.36
N ALA A 507 -34.84 37.48 -26.02
CA ALA A 507 -34.86 37.58 -27.48
C ALA A 507 -34.80 39.06 -27.86
N GLY A 508 -33.63 39.53 -28.20
CA GLY A 508 -33.50 40.85 -28.80
C GLY A 508 -32.12 41.47 -28.71
N GLY A 509 -31.36 41.47 -29.79
CA GLY A 509 -30.20 42.37 -29.89
C GLY A 509 -29.07 41.87 -30.76
N ALA A 510 -29.17 42.17 -32.04
CA ALA A 510 -28.17 41.96 -33.08
C ALA A 510 -26.86 42.72 -32.86
N GLY A 511 -25.76 42.24 -33.47
CA GLY A 511 -24.69 43.13 -33.93
C GLY A 511 -23.29 42.60 -33.83
N GLU A 512 -22.81 42.07 -34.93
CA GLU A 512 -21.55 42.37 -35.65
C GLU A 512 -20.16 42.08 -35.00
N THR A 513 -19.46 41.29 -35.78
CA THR A 513 -18.08 41.43 -36.32
C THR A 513 -16.86 41.00 -35.54
N GLY A 514 -16.10 40.18 -36.25
CA GLY A 514 -14.62 40.21 -36.33
C GLY A 514 -13.93 39.19 -35.44
N GLY A 515 -13.38 38.13 -35.91
CA GLY A 515 -12.28 38.01 -36.82
C GLY A 515 -11.13 37.29 -36.17
N ILE A 516 -10.78 36.12 -36.69
CA ILE A 516 -9.44 35.61 -37.00
C ILE A 516 -8.50 35.26 -35.81
N ALA A 517 -8.09 34.03 -35.68
CA ALA A 517 -6.88 33.29 -36.00
C ALA A 517 -6.57 32.21 -34.97
N THR A 518 -6.65 30.95 -35.40
CA THR A 518 -5.55 29.96 -35.61
C THR A 518 -4.37 30.01 -34.65
N THR A 519 -4.09 28.89 -34.04
CA THR A 519 -2.94 28.00 -34.05
C THR A 519 -3.03 27.10 -32.81
N ASP A 520 -3.21 25.81 -32.93
CA ASP A 520 -2.26 24.73 -33.27
C ASP A 520 -1.07 24.70 -32.29
N THR A 521 -0.98 23.73 -31.54
CA THR A 521 0.17 22.82 -31.43
C THR A 521 -0.03 21.79 -30.30
N ALA A 522 0.06 20.61 -30.74
CA ALA A 522 0.35 19.35 -30.11
C ALA A 522 1.65 19.33 -29.30
N ASP A 523 1.80 18.19 -28.69
CA ASP A 523 2.99 17.48 -28.20
C ASP A 523 3.15 17.53 -26.68
N ASN A 524 3.22 16.46 -26.09
CA ASN A 524 3.97 15.21 -26.13
C ASN A 524 4.56 14.92 -24.74
N VAL A 525 4.36 13.70 -24.32
CA VAL A 525 5.35 12.79 -23.69
C VAL A 525 6.00 13.25 -22.36
N ILE A 526 5.82 12.61 -21.29
CA ILE A 526 6.53 11.41 -20.81
C ILE A 526 5.70 10.71 -19.72
#